data_d67ac76c78434b4a2864bfe392b06bdd
#
_entry.id   d67ac76c78434b4a2864bfe392b06bdd
#
_cell.length_a   1.000
_cell.length_b   1.000
_cell.length_c   1.000
_cell.angle_alpha   90.00
_cell.angle_beta   90.00
_cell.angle_gamma   90.00
#
_symmetry.space_group_name_H-M   'P 1'
#
loop_
_entity.id
_entity.type
_entity.pdbx_description
1 polymer ?
#
loop_
_entity_poly.entity_id
_entity_poly.type
_entity_poly.pdbx_seq_one_letter_code
_entity_poly.pdbx_strand_id
1 'polypeptide(L)'
;MKYLNNVSYKDCVGKVCKSKSSGDFKVLKYNDARNVEIQFLKTGFETVTQLGNIRNGNVKDPYSPSVYGIGVLGNKHPITINGVLTREYKLWTSMLVRCYSDNFKKRQPTYEGCEVSDKFKSYEYFYEWCHKQVGFDNDGNGNPFHLDKDLLIKGNKIYSESTCVFIPSEINLLLTKSTASRGQHLIGVYWHNTNKAFVA
;
A
#
# COMPACT_ATOMS: atom_id res chain seq x y z
N MET A 1 18.99 5.48 24.53
CA MET A 1 17.79 4.89 25.16
C MET A 1 18.00 3.39 25.28
N LYS A 2 17.94 2.87 26.49
CA LYS A 2 18.23 1.46 26.76
C LYS A 2 16.95 0.65 26.56
N TYR A 3 17.02 -0.43 25.79
CA TYR A 3 16.02 -1.48 25.84
C TYR A 3 15.94 -1.99 27.29
N LEU A 4 14.75 -2.43 27.73
CA LEU A 4 14.52 -2.87 29.11
C LEU A 4 15.25 -4.18 29.46
N ASN A 5 16.52 -4.36 29.08
CA ASN A 5 17.25 -5.63 29.22
C ASN A 5 17.41 -6.12 30.66
N ASN A 6 17.17 -5.26 31.68
CA ASN A 6 17.32 -5.62 33.08
C ASN A 6 16.30 -4.98 34.02
N VAL A 7 15.10 -4.64 33.55
CA VAL A 7 14.05 -4.07 34.41
C VAL A 7 13.18 -5.20 34.97
N SER A 8 13.07 -5.22 36.29
CA SER A 8 12.08 -6.09 36.96
C SER A 8 10.68 -5.83 36.39
N TYR A 9 9.91 -6.90 36.20
CA TYR A 9 8.53 -6.82 35.72
C TYR A 9 7.67 -5.85 36.59
N LYS A 10 7.98 -5.71 37.87
CA LYS A 10 7.26 -4.82 38.79
C LYS A 10 7.50 -3.33 38.50
N ASP A 11 8.64 -3.00 37.89
CA ASP A 11 9.03 -1.61 37.63
C ASP A 11 8.83 -1.14 36.20
N CYS A 12 8.14 -1.92 35.35
CA CYS A 12 7.95 -1.56 33.94
C CYS A 12 6.78 -0.59 33.72
N VAL A 13 5.79 -0.57 34.61
CA VAL A 13 4.61 0.31 34.48
C VAL A 13 5.02 1.77 34.53
N GLY A 14 4.44 2.58 33.64
CA GLY A 14 4.75 3.99 33.49
C GLY A 14 6.01 4.30 32.68
N LYS A 15 6.85 3.30 32.36
CA LYS A 15 8.08 3.51 31.57
C LYS A 15 7.76 3.67 30.09
N VAL A 16 8.55 4.54 29.45
CA VAL A 16 8.57 4.71 28.00
C VAL A 16 9.64 3.83 27.39
N CYS A 17 9.23 3.04 26.42
CA CYS A 17 10.06 2.10 25.69
C CYS A 17 10.05 2.44 24.20
N LYS A 18 11.00 1.93 23.43
CA LYS A 18 11.10 2.17 22.00
C LYS A 18 10.80 0.90 21.21
N SER A 19 9.91 1.01 20.23
CA SER A 19 9.75 0.01 19.20
C SER A 19 10.85 0.15 18.14
N LYS A 20 11.24 -0.95 17.51
CA LYS A 20 12.19 -0.94 16.38
C LYS A 20 11.63 -0.23 15.14
N SER A 21 10.31 -0.23 14.97
CA SER A 21 9.67 0.23 13.73
C SER A 21 8.53 1.24 13.91
N SER A 22 8.02 1.41 15.15
CA SER A 22 6.76 2.13 15.35
C SER A 22 6.86 3.27 16.38
N GLY A 23 8.07 3.68 16.74
CA GLY A 23 8.29 4.78 17.67
C GLY A 23 8.17 4.39 19.13
N ASP A 24 7.92 5.39 19.98
CA ASP A 24 7.92 5.23 21.42
C ASP A 24 6.53 4.85 21.94
N PHE A 25 6.50 4.00 22.97
CA PHE A 25 5.27 3.58 23.63
C PHE A 25 5.47 3.56 25.16
N LYS A 26 4.39 3.75 25.91
CA LYS A 26 4.35 3.70 27.37
C LYS A 26 3.71 2.42 27.83
N VAL A 27 4.26 1.77 28.85
CA VAL A 27 3.63 0.65 29.53
C VAL A 27 2.55 1.20 30.48
N LEU A 28 1.30 0.84 30.22
CA LEU A 28 0.16 1.29 31.02
C LEU A 28 -0.09 0.36 32.21
N LYS A 29 -0.04 -0.96 31.96
CA LYS A 29 -0.37 -1.96 32.99
C LYS A 29 0.38 -3.25 32.74
N TYR A 30 0.76 -3.92 33.81
CA TYR A 30 1.37 -5.25 33.80
C TYR A 30 0.45 -6.22 34.56
N ASN A 31 -0.19 -7.14 33.84
CA ASN A 31 -0.97 -8.19 34.45
C ASN A 31 -0.12 -9.46 34.67
N ASP A 32 0.55 -9.91 33.61
CA ASP A 32 1.53 -11.00 33.63
C ASP A 32 2.49 -10.87 32.43
N ALA A 33 3.43 -11.81 32.26
CA ALA A 33 4.44 -11.75 31.20
C ALA A 33 3.87 -11.87 29.76
N ARG A 34 2.63 -12.35 29.62
CA ARG A 34 1.93 -12.47 28.33
C ARG A 34 0.94 -11.34 28.07
N ASN A 35 0.55 -10.60 29.14
CA ASN A 35 -0.52 -9.60 29.11
C ASN A 35 0.00 -8.28 29.69
N VAL A 36 0.68 -7.50 28.87
CA VAL A 36 1.17 -6.16 29.20
C VAL A 36 0.45 -5.15 28.30
N GLU A 37 -0.27 -4.22 28.91
CA GLU A 37 -0.99 -3.15 28.21
C GLU A 37 -0.04 -1.99 27.93
N ILE A 38 -0.02 -1.53 26.69
CA ILE A 38 0.83 -0.45 26.24
C ILE A 38 0.07 0.55 25.39
N GLN A 39 0.57 1.78 25.31
CA GLN A 39 0.05 2.82 24.43
C GLN A 39 1.19 3.45 23.62
N PHE A 40 1.05 3.52 22.31
CA PHE A 40 1.96 4.26 21.45
C PHE A 40 1.75 5.77 21.59
N LEU A 41 2.84 6.49 21.85
CA LEU A 41 2.75 7.92 22.20
C LEU A 41 2.33 8.81 21.01
N LYS A 42 2.70 8.41 19.80
CA LYS A 42 2.44 9.19 18.58
C LYS A 42 0.99 9.06 18.10
N THR A 43 0.44 7.86 18.14
CA THR A 43 -0.87 7.53 17.57
C THR A 43 -1.96 7.40 18.62
N GLY A 44 -1.58 7.21 19.90
CA GLY A 44 -2.48 6.87 20.97
C GLY A 44 -2.99 5.44 20.94
N PHE A 45 -2.51 4.60 19.99
CA PHE A 45 -2.96 3.22 19.86
C PHE A 45 -2.59 2.39 21.08
N GLU A 46 -3.59 1.72 21.65
CA GLU A 46 -3.43 0.83 22.79
C GLU A 46 -3.52 -0.62 22.34
N THR A 47 -2.68 -1.46 22.92
CA THR A 47 -2.68 -2.89 22.64
C THR A 47 -2.10 -3.68 23.80
N VAL A 48 -2.36 -4.98 23.79
CA VAL A 48 -1.78 -5.94 24.74
C VAL A 48 -0.66 -6.70 24.04
N THR A 49 0.48 -6.83 24.70
CA THR A 49 1.63 -7.55 24.16
C THR A 49 2.37 -8.34 25.26
N GLN A 50 3.32 -9.15 24.82
CA GLN A 50 4.16 -9.93 25.73
C GLN A 50 5.37 -9.09 26.20
N LEU A 51 5.80 -9.29 27.43
CA LEU A 51 6.98 -8.62 27.99
C LEU A 51 8.26 -8.87 27.17
N GLY A 52 8.38 -10.06 26.56
CA GLY A 52 9.49 -10.37 25.65
C GLY A 52 9.53 -9.46 24.42
N ASN A 53 8.37 -9.15 23.84
CA ASN A 53 8.28 -8.23 22.70
C ASN A 53 8.67 -6.80 23.09
N ILE A 54 8.28 -6.36 24.29
CA ILE A 54 8.67 -5.05 24.84
C ILE A 54 10.19 -4.98 24.99
N ARG A 55 10.79 -6.00 25.62
CA ARG A 55 12.25 -6.07 25.84
C ARG A 55 13.04 -6.05 24.52
N ASN A 56 12.52 -6.72 23.52
CA ASN A 56 13.14 -6.82 22.19
C ASN A 56 12.77 -5.68 21.24
N GLY A 57 11.86 -4.77 21.64
CA GLY A 57 11.33 -3.70 20.77
C GLY A 57 10.52 -4.21 19.60
N ASN A 58 10.00 -5.44 19.65
CA ASN A 58 9.21 -6.08 18.57
C ASN A 58 7.71 -5.80 18.68
N VAL A 59 7.36 -4.65 19.23
CA VAL A 59 5.98 -4.18 19.30
C VAL A 59 5.69 -3.31 18.10
N LYS A 60 4.55 -3.54 17.45
CA LYS A 60 4.15 -2.80 16.24
C LYS A 60 2.89 -1.99 16.48
N ASP A 61 2.87 -0.78 15.93
CA ASP A 61 1.71 0.07 15.86
C ASP A 61 1.16 0.01 14.42
N PRO A 62 -0.04 -0.54 14.19
CA PRO A 62 -0.62 -0.61 12.86
C PRO A 62 -0.97 0.76 12.27
N TYR A 63 -1.09 1.79 13.10
CA TYR A 63 -1.36 3.17 12.68
C TYR A 63 -0.10 4.00 12.43
N SER A 64 1.08 3.43 12.64
CA SER A 64 2.34 4.06 12.22
C SER A 64 2.63 3.79 10.74
N PRO A 65 3.14 4.79 9.98
CA PRO A 65 3.59 4.58 8.60
C PRO A 65 4.64 3.46 8.54
N SER A 66 4.36 2.43 7.75
CA SER A 66 5.23 1.24 7.67
C SER A 66 5.56 0.84 6.24
N VAL A 67 4.58 0.85 5.33
CA VAL A 67 4.76 0.45 3.93
C VAL A 67 5.38 1.63 3.17
N TYR A 68 6.60 1.45 2.69
CA TYR A 68 7.43 2.51 2.07
C TYR A 68 7.59 3.77 2.93
N GLY A 69 7.47 3.65 4.27
CA GLY A 69 7.54 4.79 5.20
C GLY A 69 6.34 5.74 5.14
N ILE A 70 5.34 5.45 4.31
CA ILE A 70 4.19 6.32 4.01
C ILE A 70 2.86 5.62 4.35
N GLY A 71 2.71 4.37 3.92
CA GLY A 71 1.44 3.65 4.04
C GLY A 71 1.16 3.19 5.47
N VAL A 72 -0.07 3.41 5.91
CA VAL A 72 -0.60 3.04 7.23
C VAL A 72 -1.57 1.87 7.06
N LEU A 73 -1.32 0.76 7.74
CA LEU A 73 -2.12 -0.45 7.59
C LEU A 73 -3.47 -0.36 8.32
N GLY A 74 -3.47 0.14 9.55
CA GLY A 74 -4.61 -0.02 10.44
C GLY A 74 -4.78 -1.46 10.93
N ASN A 75 -5.90 -1.76 11.58
CA ASN A 75 -6.19 -3.08 12.15
C ASN A 75 -7.62 -3.59 11.87
N LYS A 76 -8.42 -2.86 11.06
CA LYS A 76 -9.82 -3.21 10.78
C LYS A 76 -9.98 -4.25 9.67
N HIS A 77 -9.10 -4.24 8.69
CA HIS A 77 -9.25 -5.08 7.49
C HIS A 77 -8.08 -6.06 7.35
N PRO A 78 -8.36 -7.30 6.91
CA PRO A 78 -7.31 -8.30 6.73
C PRO A 78 -6.43 -7.94 5.52
N ILE A 79 -5.12 -8.20 5.65
CA ILE A 79 -4.18 -8.14 4.53
C ILE A 79 -4.03 -9.51 3.84
N THR A 80 -4.43 -10.59 4.55
CA THR A 80 -4.43 -11.96 4.03
C THR A 80 -5.71 -12.68 4.44
N ILE A 81 -6.22 -13.53 3.55
CA ILE A 81 -7.30 -14.47 3.82
C ILE A 81 -6.79 -15.85 3.40
N ASN A 82 -6.84 -16.83 4.30
CA ASN A 82 -6.34 -18.20 4.07
C ASN A 82 -4.88 -18.24 3.57
N GLY A 83 -4.02 -17.36 4.10
CA GLY A 83 -2.61 -17.26 3.72
C GLY A 83 -2.34 -16.54 2.38
N VAL A 84 -3.37 -16.10 1.66
CA VAL A 84 -3.25 -15.38 0.39
C VAL A 84 -3.48 -13.89 0.63
N LEU A 85 -2.63 -13.04 0.07
CA LEU A 85 -2.81 -11.58 0.11
C LEU A 85 -4.12 -11.18 -0.58
N THR A 86 -4.90 -10.32 0.08
CA THR A 86 -6.14 -9.77 -0.47
C THR A 86 -5.86 -8.93 -1.73
N ARG A 87 -6.87 -8.80 -2.58
CA ARG A 87 -6.77 -7.99 -3.81
C ARG A 87 -6.52 -6.52 -3.46
N GLU A 88 -7.24 -6.02 -2.48
CA GLU A 88 -7.12 -4.65 -1.98
C GLU A 88 -5.68 -4.34 -1.54
N TYR A 89 -5.10 -5.24 -0.76
CA TYR A 89 -3.74 -5.07 -0.28
C TYR A 89 -2.70 -5.11 -1.41
N LYS A 90 -2.87 -6.00 -2.39
CA LYS A 90 -2.02 -6.05 -3.59
C LYS A 90 -2.10 -4.76 -4.40
N LEU A 91 -3.31 -4.23 -4.62
CA LEU A 91 -3.52 -2.97 -5.34
C LEU A 91 -2.91 -1.80 -4.58
N TRP A 92 -3.19 -1.71 -3.28
CA TRP A 92 -2.68 -0.66 -2.41
C TRP A 92 -1.15 -0.63 -2.35
N THR A 93 -0.52 -1.77 -2.12
CA THR A 93 0.95 -1.85 -2.10
C THR A 93 1.55 -1.58 -3.47
N SER A 94 0.93 -2.03 -4.56
CA SER A 94 1.37 -1.74 -5.93
C SER A 94 1.35 -0.24 -6.23
N MET A 95 0.33 0.48 -5.77
CA MET A 95 0.24 1.93 -5.88
C MET A 95 1.38 2.63 -5.13
N LEU A 96 1.64 2.23 -3.87
CA LEU A 96 2.73 2.77 -3.06
C LEU A 96 4.11 2.45 -3.66
N VAL A 97 4.32 1.23 -4.20
CA VAL A 97 5.55 0.86 -4.93
C VAL A 97 5.80 1.82 -6.08
N ARG A 98 4.79 2.07 -6.91
CA ARG A 98 4.90 2.95 -8.08
C ARG A 98 5.30 4.38 -7.69
N CYS A 99 4.73 4.89 -6.59
CA CYS A 99 4.96 6.27 -6.16
C CYS A 99 6.25 6.45 -5.33
N TYR A 100 6.65 5.45 -4.53
CA TYR A 100 7.67 5.67 -3.49
C TYR A 100 8.88 4.72 -3.56
N SER A 101 8.91 3.74 -4.48
CA SER A 101 10.07 2.88 -4.67
C SER A 101 11.02 3.44 -5.72
N ASP A 102 12.21 3.87 -5.31
CA ASP A 102 13.26 4.35 -6.22
C ASP A 102 13.66 3.31 -7.27
N ASN A 103 13.73 2.03 -6.86
CA ASN A 103 14.03 0.94 -7.77
C ASN A 103 12.94 0.72 -8.83
N PHE A 104 11.68 0.98 -8.49
CA PHE A 104 10.58 0.92 -9.45
C PHE A 104 10.63 2.10 -10.41
N LYS A 105 10.82 3.33 -9.92
CA LYS A 105 10.93 4.55 -10.73
C LYS A 105 12.08 4.49 -11.73
N LYS A 106 13.24 3.95 -11.33
CA LYS A 106 14.37 3.73 -12.26
C LYS A 106 13.99 2.85 -13.46
N ARG A 107 13.14 1.84 -13.27
CA ARG A 107 12.68 0.94 -14.34
C ARG A 107 11.49 1.50 -15.11
N GLN A 108 10.71 2.34 -14.48
CA GLN A 108 9.47 2.94 -15.00
C GLN A 108 9.44 4.45 -14.72
N PRO A 109 10.22 5.26 -15.47
CA PRO A 109 10.35 6.71 -15.24
C PRO A 109 9.02 7.47 -15.37
N THR A 110 8.02 6.91 -16.04
CA THR A 110 6.69 7.49 -16.18
C THR A 110 5.98 7.73 -14.84
N TYR A 111 6.42 7.03 -13.78
CA TYR A 111 5.90 7.21 -12.41
C TYR A 111 6.67 8.27 -11.59
N GLU A 112 7.66 8.94 -12.20
CA GLU A 112 8.32 10.05 -11.53
C GLU A 112 7.33 11.17 -11.23
N GLY A 113 7.38 11.70 -10.00
CA GLY A 113 6.43 12.69 -9.50
C GLY A 113 5.01 12.16 -9.23
N CYS A 114 4.79 10.83 -9.29
CA CYS A 114 3.52 10.26 -8.85
C CYS A 114 3.42 10.23 -7.33
N GLU A 115 2.24 10.55 -6.83
CA GLU A 115 1.92 10.61 -5.40
C GLU A 115 0.62 9.87 -5.09
N VAL A 116 0.42 9.61 -3.80
CA VAL A 116 -0.80 9.03 -3.26
C VAL A 116 -1.46 10.03 -2.32
N SER A 117 -2.77 10.28 -2.47
CA SER A 117 -3.52 11.17 -1.58
C SER A 117 -3.44 10.72 -0.13
N ASP A 118 -3.61 11.65 0.81
CA ASP A 118 -3.53 11.33 2.25
C ASP A 118 -4.52 10.24 2.65
N LYS A 119 -5.71 10.24 2.06
CA LYS A 119 -6.72 9.20 2.33
C LYS A 119 -6.26 7.83 1.84
N PHE A 120 -5.67 7.75 0.64
CA PHE A 120 -5.20 6.48 0.08
C PHE A 120 -3.88 5.99 0.71
N LYS A 121 -3.18 6.80 1.50
CA LYS A 121 -2.10 6.31 2.36
C LYS A 121 -2.61 5.37 3.46
N SER A 122 -3.89 5.47 3.86
CA SER A 122 -4.54 4.51 4.75
C SER A 122 -5.07 3.31 3.99
N TYR A 123 -4.60 2.10 4.35
CA TYR A 123 -5.13 0.86 3.79
C TYR A 123 -6.59 0.64 4.15
N GLU A 124 -7.00 0.97 5.38
CA GLU A 124 -8.41 0.87 5.81
C GLU A 124 -9.32 1.70 4.91
N TYR A 125 -8.94 2.96 4.66
CA TYR A 125 -9.72 3.84 3.77
C TYR A 125 -9.74 3.30 2.33
N PHE A 126 -8.59 2.87 1.81
CA PHE A 126 -8.49 2.33 0.45
C PHE A 126 -9.31 1.04 0.30
N TYR A 127 -9.29 0.15 1.30
CA TYR A 127 -10.12 -1.05 1.33
C TYR A 127 -11.60 -0.71 1.20
N GLU A 128 -12.10 0.17 2.07
CA GLU A 128 -13.51 0.60 2.07
C GLU A 128 -13.89 1.33 0.77
N TRP A 129 -12.98 2.11 0.21
CA TRP A 129 -13.17 2.78 -1.07
C TRP A 129 -13.30 1.77 -2.22
N CYS A 130 -12.45 0.76 -2.28
CA CYS A 130 -12.51 -0.28 -3.31
C CYS A 130 -13.89 -0.92 -3.40
N HIS A 131 -14.46 -1.31 -2.28
CA HIS A 131 -15.75 -1.99 -2.22
C HIS A 131 -16.96 -1.10 -2.58
N LYS A 132 -16.75 0.19 -2.70
CA LYS A 132 -17.78 1.15 -3.18
C LYS A 132 -17.66 1.42 -4.68
N GLN A 133 -16.62 0.91 -5.33
CA GLN A 133 -16.38 1.21 -6.74
C GLN A 133 -17.02 0.17 -7.66
N VAL A 134 -17.62 0.66 -8.74
CA VAL A 134 -18.06 -0.20 -9.85
C VAL A 134 -16.83 -0.86 -10.49
N GLY A 135 -16.91 -2.16 -10.76
CA GLY A 135 -15.83 -2.93 -11.39
C GLY A 135 -14.74 -3.41 -10.43
N PHE A 136 -14.83 -3.14 -9.12
CA PHE A 136 -13.85 -3.66 -8.18
C PHE A 136 -13.84 -5.19 -8.17
N ASP A 137 -14.99 -5.83 -8.12
CA ASP A 137 -15.05 -7.29 -8.03
C ASP A 137 -14.56 -7.96 -9.34
N ASN A 138 -15.21 -7.73 -10.45
CA ASN A 138 -14.86 -8.21 -11.79
C ASN A 138 -15.81 -7.65 -12.86
N ASP A 139 -15.60 -8.07 -14.13
CA ASP A 139 -16.39 -7.69 -15.31
C ASP A 139 -17.69 -8.53 -15.51
N GLY A 140 -18.07 -9.33 -14.52
CA GLY A 140 -19.16 -10.31 -14.63
C GLY A 140 -18.73 -11.65 -15.26
N ASN A 141 -17.57 -11.72 -15.93
CA ASN A 141 -16.99 -12.93 -16.52
C ASN A 141 -15.80 -13.47 -15.69
N GLY A 142 -15.54 -12.88 -14.52
CA GLY A 142 -14.47 -13.27 -13.64
C GLY A 142 -13.14 -12.55 -13.88
N ASN A 143 -13.01 -11.66 -14.89
CA ASN A 143 -11.80 -10.90 -15.13
C ASN A 143 -11.76 -9.66 -14.25
N PRO A 144 -10.68 -9.44 -13.48
CA PRO A 144 -10.57 -8.28 -12.61
C PRO A 144 -10.29 -7.02 -13.43
N PHE A 145 -11.01 -5.94 -13.14
CA PHE A 145 -10.69 -4.62 -13.67
C PHE A 145 -9.38 -4.09 -13.08
N HIS A 146 -8.69 -3.27 -13.83
CA HIS A 146 -7.44 -2.62 -13.42
C HIS A 146 -7.71 -1.27 -12.77
N LEU A 147 -6.96 -0.96 -11.72
CA LEU A 147 -6.96 0.39 -11.12
C LEU A 147 -6.19 1.34 -12.03
N ASP A 148 -6.88 2.34 -12.56
CA ASP A 148 -6.30 3.40 -13.37
C ASP A 148 -6.48 4.77 -12.70
N LYS A 149 -5.50 5.68 -12.87
CA LYS A 149 -5.50 7.04 -12.33
C LYS A 149 -5.52 8.12 -13.40
N ASP A 150 -5.31 7.74 -14.67
CA ASP A 150 -5.08 8.66 -15.78
C ASP A 150 -6.31 8.80 -16.68
N LEU A 151 -7.29 7.90 -16.58
CA LEU A 151 -8.48 7.89 -17.43
C LEU A 151 -9.33 9.15 -17.25
N LEU A 152 -9.60 9.54 -16.01
CA LEU A 152 -10.45 10.71 -15.73
C LEU A 152 -9.73 12.02 -16.00
N ILE A 153 -8.42 12.06 -15.75
CA ILE A 153 -7.60 13.26 -15.93
C ILE A 153 -6.30 12.85 -16.61
N LYS A 154 -6.18 13.15 -17.90
CA LYS A 154 -5.00 12.79 -18.69
C LYS A 154 -3.71 13.40 -18.11
N GLY A 155 -2.71 12.54 -17.88
CA GLY A 155 -1.42 12.95 -17.32
C GLY A 155 -1.45 13.19 -15.81
N ASN A 156 -2.51 12.76 -15.13
CA ASN A 156 -2.60 12.85 -13.69
C ASN A 156 -1.47 12.08 -13.00
N LYS A 157 -0.94 12.64 -11.92
CA LYS A 157 0.15 12.07 -11.12
C LYS A 157 -0.28 11.62 -9.73
N ILE A 158 -1.56 11.79 -9.38
CA ILE A 158 -2.06 11.53 -8.03
C ILE A 158 -3.02 10.35 -8.03
N TYR A 159 -2.73 9.34 -7.24
CA TYR A 159 -3.70 8.31 -6.90
C TYR A 159 -4.61 8.82 -5.78
N SER A 160 -5.89 9.02 -6.10
CA SER A 160 -6.88 9.49 -5.13
C SER A 160 -8.26 8.93 -5.41
N GLU A 161 -9.16 9.11 -4.46
CA GLU A 161 -10.57 8.72 -4.57
C GLU A 161 -11.31 9.45 -5.71
N SER A 162 -10.81 10.61 -6.15
CA SER A 162 -11.42 11.41 -7.22
C SER A 162 -10.80 11.18 -8.59
N THR A 163 -9.63 10.55 -8.66
CA THR A 163 -8.91 10.34 -9.90
C THR A 163 -8.80 8.86 -10.30
N CYS A 164 -8.96 7.96 -9.36
CA CYS A 164 -8.85 6.52 -9.60
C CYS A 164 -10.20 5.90 -9.97
N VAL A 165 -10.18 4.98 -10.93
CA VAL A 165 -11.32 4.17 -11.36
C VAL A 165 -10.86 2.74 -11.66
N PHE A 166 -11.80 1.81 -11.61
CA PHE A 166 -11.56 0.44 -12.09
C PHE A 166 -12.06 0.32 -13.53
N ILE A 167 -11.20 -0.13 -14.43
CA ILE A 167 -11.50 -0.26 -15.85
C ILE A 167 -11.13 -1.66 -16.38
N PRO A 168 -11.83 -2.17 -17.41
CA PRO A 168 -11.44 -3.40 -18.09
C PRO A 168 -9.99 -3.36 -18.56
N SER A 169 -9.33 -4.52 -18.55
CA SER A 169 -7.92 -4.65 -18.96
C SER A 169 -7.69 -4.17 -20.39
N GLU A 170 -8.64 -4.43 -21.28
CA GLU A 170 -8.60 -4.04 -22.69
C GLU A 170 -8.58 -2.52 -22.85
N ILE A 171 -9.42 -1.82 -22.08
CA ILE A 171 -9.47 -0.35 -22.09
C ILE A 171 -8.15 0.22 -21.54
N ASN A 172 -7.65 -0.34 -20.44
CA ASN A 172 -6.37 0.08 -19.87
C ASN A 172 -5.21 -0.11 -20.86
N LEU A 173 -5.21 -1.23 -21.61
CA LEU A 173 -4.20 -1.51 -22.61
C LEU A 173 -4.26 -0.52 -23.80
N LEU A 174 -5.45 -0.16 -24.26
CA LEU A 174 -5.65 0.84 -25.32
C LEU A 174 -5.11 2.23 -24.91
N LEU A 175 -5.29 2.60 -23.65
CA LEU A 175 -4.84 3.89 -23.11
C LEU A 175 -3.32 3.93 -22.87
N THR A 176 -2.69 2.77 -22.70
CA THR A 176 -1.25 2.69 -22.48
C THR A 176 -0.51 3.00 -23.78
N LYS A 177 0.18 4.14 -23.83
CA LYS A 177 1.06 4.51 -24.95
C LYS A 177 2.32 3.63 -24.92
N SER A 178 2.30 2.53 -25.65
CA SER A 178 3.46 1.66 -25.86
C SER A 178 4.23 2.10 -27.10
N THR A 179 4.88 3.25 -27.05
CA THR A 179 5.65 3.80 -28.18
C THR A 179 6.80 2.88 -28.61
N ALA A 180 7.40 2.17 -27.67
CA ALA A 180 8.51 1.22 -27.94
C ALA A 180 8.08 0.00 -28.76
N SER A 181 6.82 -0.47 -28.62
CA SER A 181 6.29 -1.63 -29.35
C SER A 181 5.47 -1.26 -30.58
N ARG A 182 5.10 0.01 -30.75
CA ARG A 182 4.23 0.48 -31.83
C ARG A 182 4.96 1.03 -33.06
N GLY A 183 6.28 1.23 -32.96
CA GLY A 183 7.03 1.84 -34.05
C GLY A 183 6.61 3.29 -34.35
N GLN A 184 6.94 3.78 -35.57
CA GLN A 184 6.67 5.16 -36.01
C GLN A 184 5.27 5.38 -36.61
N HIS A 185 4.47 4.32 -36.77
CA HIS A 185 3.21 4.37 -37.48
C HIS A 185 2.00 4.50 -36.57
N LEU A 186 0.86 4.84 -37.12
CA LEU A 186 -0.43 4.89 -36.41
C LEU A 186 -0.81 3.50 -35.88
N ILE A 187 -1.67 3.47 -34.85
CA ILE A 187 -2.17 2.23 -34.26
C ILE A 187 -2.86 1.39 -35.33
N GLY A 188 -2.45 0.10 -35.46
CA GLY A 188 -2.97 -0.81 -36.46
C GLY A 188 -2.24 -0.75 -37.80
N VAL A 189 -1.37 0.23 -38.03
CA VAL A 189 -0.59 0.36 -39.27
C VAL A 189 0.80 -0.24 -39.09
N TYR A 190 1.16 -1.20 -39.95
CA TYR A 190 2.49 -1.80 -39.98
C TYR A 190 3.01 -1.92 -41.42
N TRP A 191 4.34 -1.93 -41.57
CA TRP A 191 4.97 -2.15 -42.85
C TRP A 191 4.99 -3.65 -43.16
N HIS A 192 4.38 -4.04 -44.27
CA HIS A 192 4.36 -5.43 -44.73
C HIS A 192 5.53 -5.65 -45.71
N ASN A 193 6.54 -6.39 -45.30
CA ASN A 193 7.79 -6.55 -46.04
C ASN A 193 7.62 -7.20 -47.42
N THR A 194 6.71 -8.17 -47.56
CA THR A 194 6.45 -8.85 -48.84
C THR A 194 5.73 -7.96 -49.84
N ASN A 195 4.74 -7.21 -49.40
CA ASN A 195 3.96 -6.32 -50.26
C ASN A 195 4.61 -4.95 -50.46
N LYS A 196 5.68 -4.64 -49.70
CA LYS A 196 6.35 -3.32 -49.69
C LYS A 196 5.35 -2.17 -49.53
N ALA A 197 4.35 -2.36 -48.67
CA ALA A 197 3.28 -1.39 -48.43
C ALA A 197 2.91 -1.31 -46.95
N PHE A 198 2.32 -0.20 -46.55
CA PHE A 198 1.67 -0.09 -45.24
C PHE A 198 0.30 -0.79 -45.30
N VAL A 199 0.02 -1.56 -44.25
CA VAL A 199 -1.22 -2.28 -44.04
C VAL A 199 -1.83 -1.83 -42.73
N ALA A 200 -3.14 -1.60 -42.70
CA ALA A 200 -3.94 -1.26 -41.54
C ALA A 200 -4.91 -2.37 -41.20
#